data_8ab05f2661f13add653012d509b3fbe5
#
_entry.id   8ab05f2661f13add653012d509b3fbe5
#
_cell.length_a   1.000
_cell.length_b   1.000
_cell.length_c   1.000
_cell.angle_alpha   90.00
_cell.angle_beta   90.00
_cell.angle_gamma   90.00
#
_symmetry.space_group_name_H-M   'P 1'
#
loop_
_entity.id
_entity.type
_entity.pdbx_description
1 polymer ?
#
loop_
_entity_poly.entity_id
_entity_poly.type
_entity_poly.pdbx_seq_one_letter_code
_entity_poly.pdbx_strand_id
1 'polypeptide(L)'
;MTIILILFIGCKQEKTEKGEQDKLVYPQNKKLISDKAMVVSAHPLASKVGMDILKKGGNAIDAAIAVQMALGVTYPVAGNIGGGGFMVIRMNDGTVDALDYREKAPLAAHRD
;
A
#
# COMPACT_ATOMS: atom_id res chain seq x y z
N MET A 1 51.54 -40.58 13.95
CA MET A 1 51.49 -39.15 13.57
C MET A 1 50.37 -38.97 12.57
N THR A 2 49.17 -38.62 13.06
CA THR A 2 47.91 -38.59 12.27
C THR A 2 47.69 -37.17 11.83
N ILE A 3 47.73 -36.95 10.52
CA ILE A 3 47.49 -35.63 9.90
C ILE A 3 45.97 -35.44 9.74
N ILE A 4 45.43 -34.51 10.50
CA ILE A 4 44.02 -34.09 10.37
C ILE A 4 43.94 -33.05 9.22
N LEU A 5 43.33 -33.47 8.12
CA LEU A 5 43.04 -32.61 6.99
C LEU A 5 41.74 -31.85 7.25
N ILE A 6 41.83 -30.58 7.63
CA ILE A 6 40.65 -29.70 7.81
C ILE A 6 40.26 -29.16 6.44
N LEU A 7 39.12 -29.67 5.92
CA LEU A 7 38.49 -29.13 4.71
C LEU A 7 37.75 -27.85 5.07
N PHE A 8 38.29 -26.72 4.68
CA PHE A 8 37.53 -25.44 4.67
C PHE A 8 36.52 -25.46 3.54
N ILE A 9 35.25 -25.73 3.88
CA ILE A 9 34.13 -25.49 2.98
C ILE A 9 33.83 -23.99 3.04
N GLY A 10 34.43 -23.24 2.10
CA GLY A 10 34.08 -21.84 1.91
C GLY A 10 32.68 -21.72 1.34
N CYS A 11 31.75 -21.17 2.10
CA CYS A 11 30.46 -20.72 1.57
C CYS A 11 30.71 -19.70 0.46
N LYS A 12 30.39 -20.07 -0.77
CA LYS A 12 30.37 -19.18 -1.91
C LYS A 12 29.23 -18.19 -1.70
N GLN A 13 29.58 -16.98 -1.30
CA GLN A 13 28.62 -15.89 -1.16
C GLN A 13 28.13 -15.55 -2.57
N GLU A 14 26.91 -15.98 -2.87
CA GLU A 14 26.22 -15.62 -4.09
C GLU A 14 26.03 -14.10 -4.05
N LYS A 15 26.65 -13.39 -5.00
CA LYS A 15 26.41 -11.97 -5.19
C LYS A 15 24.95 -11.83 -5.56
N THR A 16 24.12 -11.46 -4.59
CA THR A 16 22.77 -10.95 -4.86
C THR A 16 22.96 -9.77 -5.81
N GLU A 17 22.54 -9.93 -7.05
CA GLU A 17 22.41 -8.80 -7.96
C GLU A 17 21.58 -7.76 -7.22
N LYS A 18 22.18 -6.57 -7.03
CA LYS A 18 21.46 -5.39 -6.59
C LYS A 18 20.37 -5.17 -7.62
N GLY A 19 19.17 -5.65 -7.34
CA GLY A 19 17.99 -5.23 -8.07
C GLY A 19 18.06 -3.71 -8.11
N GLU A 20 18.02 -3.17 -9.30
CA GLU A 20 17.93 -1.74 -9.56
C GLU A 20 16.73 -1.26 -8.75
N GLN A 21 17.01 -0.68 -7.58
CA GLN A 21 16.00 -0.01 -6.79
C GLN A 21 15.53 1.11 -7.69
N ASP A 22 14.37 0.89 -8.30
CA ASP A 22 13.63 1.91 -9.02
C ASP A 22 13.52 3.10 -8.07
N LYS A 23 14.44 4.05 -8.23
CA LYS A 23 14.45 5.27 -7.41
C LYS A 23 13.16 5.95 -7.73
N LEU A 24 12.18 5.87 -6.82
CA LEU A 24 10.96 6.63 -6.90
C LEU A 24 11.34 8.12 -6.93
N VAL A 25 11.61 8.62 -8.12
CA VAL A 25 11.87 10.03 -8.36
C VAL A 25 10.55 10.74 -8.21
N TYR A 26 10.34 11.34 -7.05
CA TYR A 26 9.20 12.23 -6.84
C TYR A 26 9.39 13.47 -7.73
N PRO A 27 8.52 13.69 -8.72
CA PRO A 27 8.62 14.89 -9.53
C PRO A 27 8.46 16.10 -8.63
N GLN A 28 9.35 17.09 -8.78
CA GLN A 28 9.30 18.35 -8.04
C GLN A 28 8.00 19.12 -8.30
N ASN A 29 7.34 18.89 -9.43
CA ASN A 29 6.02 19.39 -9.74
C ASN A 29 4.93 18.55 -9.08
N LYS A 30 4.33 19.08 -8.03
CA LYS A 30 3.20 18.45 -7.30
C LYS A 30 1.88 18.50 -8.04
N LYS A 31 1.85 18.99 -9.28
CA LYS A 31 0.64 19.06 -10.11
C LYS A 31 0.65 17.93 -11.13
N LEU A 32 -0.32 17.03 -10.99
CA LEU A 32 -0.62 16.00 -11.97
C LEU A 32 -2.01 16.25 -12.55
N ILE A 33 -2.14 16.16 -13.87
CA ILE A 33 -3.41 16.27 -14.57
C ILE A 33 -3.65 14.96 -15.31
N SER A 34 -4.83 14.41 -15.18
CA SER A 34 -5.26 13.22 -15.89
C SER A 34 -6.69 13.41 -16.39
N ASP A 35 -6.94 12.93 -17.59
CA ASP A 35 -8.24 13.01 -18.30
C ASP A 35 -9.08 11.72 -18.13
N LYS A 36 -8.51 10.64 -17.67
CA LYS A 36 -9.19 9.34 -17.54
C LYS A 36 -9.44 8.94 -16.10
N ALA A 37 -8.38 8.85 -15.30
CA ALA A 37 -8.48 8.44 -13.90
C ALA A 37 -7.26 8.88 -13.14
N MET A 38 -7.41 9.06 -11.83
CA MET A 38 -6.32 9.39 -10.93
C MET A 38 -6.50 8.65 -9.60
N VAL A 39 -5.39 8.19 -9.05
CA VAL A 39 -5.31 7.63 -7.70
C VAL A 39 -4.25 8.38 -6.92
N VAL A 40 -4.61 8.91 -5.77
CA VAL A 40 -3.69 9.62 -4.87
C VAL A 40 -3.74 8.97 -3.50
N SER A 41 -2.59 8.69 -2.92
CA SER A 41 -2.47 8.13 -1.58
C SER A 41 -1.19 8.59 -0.90
N ALA A 42 -1.03 8.25 0.38
CA ALA A 42 0.15 8.60 1.16
C ALA A 42 1.44 7.90 0.69
N HIS A 43 1.35 6.85 -0.12
CA HIS A 43 2.52 6.12 -0.62
C HIS A 43 2.38 5.77 -2.11
N PRO A 44 3.43 6.02 -2.93
CA PRO A 44 3.34 5.82 -4.38
C PRO A 44 3.10 4.38 -4.80
N LEU A 45 3.59 3.38 -4.06
CA LEU A 45 3.29 1.99 -4.33
C LEU A 45 1.80 1.67 -4.13
N ALA A 46 1.17 2.25 -3.11
CA ALA A 46 -0.26 2.08 -2.90
C ALA A 46 -1.08 2.75 -4.02
N SER A 47 -0.69 3.98 -4.44
CA SER A 47 -1.32 4.63 -5.59
C SER A 47 -1.19 3.81 -6.87
N LYS A 48 -0.02 3.17 -7.08
CA LYS A 48 0.20 2.27 -8.21
C LYS A 48 -0.75 1.07 -8.17
N VAL A 49 -0.93 0.45 -7.02
CA VAL A 49 -1.89 -0.67 -6.84
C VAL A 49 -3.30 -0.24 -7.24
N GLY A 50 -3.78 0.92 -6.77
CA GLY A 50 -5.08 1.43 -7.17
C GLY A 50 -5.20 1.69 -8.67
N MET A 51 -4.19 2.26 -9.30
CA MET A 51 -4.15 2.46 -10.75
C MET A 51 -4.17 1.14 -11.52
N ASP A 52 -3.50 0.11 -11.02
CA ASP A 52 -3.48 -1.21 -11.66
C ASP A 52 -4.87 -1.88 -11.59
N ILE A 53 -5.63 -1.66 -10.52
CA ILE A 53 -7.04 -2.10 -10.40
C ILE A 53 -7.91 -1.39 -11.43
N LEU A 54 -7.80 -0.06 -11.56
CA LEU A 54 -8.57 0.70 -12.57
C LEU A 54 -8.25 0.24 -14.01
N LYS A 55 -6.98 -0.02 -14.31
CA LYS A 55 -6.55 -0.54 -15.62
C LYS A 55 -7.11 -1.92 -15.93
N LYS A 56 -7.38 -2.75 -14.92
CA LYS A 56 -8.01 -4.06 -15.05
C LYS A 56 -9.52 -4.01 -15.17
N GLY A 57 -10.10 -2.82 -15.16
CA GLY A 57 -11.55 -2.62 -15.27
C GLY A 57 -12.29 -2.51 -13.95
N GLY A 58 -11.58 -2.47 -12.82
CA GLY A 58 -12.17 -2.16 -11.52
C GLY A 58 -12.66 -0.71 -11.45
N ASN A 59 -13.60 -0.46 -10.56
CA ASN A 59 -14.13 0.88 -10.30
C ASN A 59 -13.33 1.63 -9.21
N ALA A 60 -13.74 2.84 -8.88
CA ALA A 60 -13.06 3.67 -7.89
C ALA A 60 -13.11 3.06 -6.47
N ILE A 61 -14.16 2.33 -6.13
CA ILE A 61 -14.31 1.65 -4.83
C ILE A 61 -13.34 0.48 -4.75
N ASP A 62 -13.24 -0.34 -5.81
CA ASP A 62 -12.28 -1.43 -5.89
C ASP A 62 -10.84 -0.92 -5.74
N ALA A 63 -10.54 0.19 -6.41
CA ALA A 63 -9.23 0.83 -6.30
C ALA A 63 -8.97 1.37 -4.88
N ALA A 64 -9.95 1.98 -4.23
CA ALA A 64 -9.82 2.50 -2.87
C ALA A 64 -9.54 1.38 -1.87
N ILE A 65 -10.25 0.25 -1.96
CA ILE A 65 -10.03 -0.93 -1.12
C ILE A 65 -8.61 -1.47 -1.33
N ALA A 66 -8.17 -1.62 -2.58
CA ALA A 66 -6.84 -2.12 -2.88
C ALA A 66 -5.73 -1.18 -2.38
N VAL A 67 -5.92 0.13 -2.49
CA VAL A 67 -5.02 1.14 -1.93
C VAL A 67 -4.95 1.02 -0.41
N GLN A 68 -6.10 0.87 0.27
CA GLN A 68 -6.14 0.74 1.72
C GLN A 68 -5.37 -0.50 2.20
N MET A 69 -5.53 -1.63 1.53
CA MET A 69 -4.76 -2.85 1.83
C MET A 69 -3.26 -2.65 1.61
N ALA A 70 -2.89 -2.00 0.51
CA ALA A 70 -1.49 -1.69 0.21
C ALA A 70 -0.88 -0.73 1.24
N LEU A 71 -1.62 0.26 1.73
CA LEU A 71 -1.17 1.19 2.78
C LEU A 71 -0.91 0.47 4.10
N GLY A 72 -1.65 -0.58 4.43
CA GLY A 72 -1.37 -1.40 5.61
C GLY A 72 0.05 -1.99 5.64
N VAL A 73 0.66 -2.17 4.46
CA VAL A 73 2.04 -2.66 4.31
C VAL A 73 3.04 -1.53 4.06
N THR A 74 2.70 -0.58 3.18
CA THR A 74 3.64 0.44 2.71
C THR A 74 3.66 1.70 3.57
N TYR A 75 2.62 1.88 4.39
CA TYR A 75 2.48 3.04 5.29
C TYR A 75 1.80 2.63 6.61
N PRO A 76 2.39 1.68 7.38
CA PRO A 76 1.76 1.07 8.55
C PRO A 76 1.53 2.05 9.71
N VAL A 77 2.18 3.20 9.69
CA VAL A 77 2.00 4.25 10.72
C VAL A 77 0.57 4.82 10.72
N ALA A 78 -0.13 4.77 9.62
CA ALA A 78 -1.50 5.28 9.50
C ALA A 78 -2.42 4.39 8.63
N GLY A 79 -1.88 3.44 7.86
CA GLY A 79 -2.62 2.44 7.08
C GLY A 79 -2.70 1.12 7.82
N ASN A 80 -3.87 0.68 8.23
CA ASN A 80 -4.06 -0.62 8.89
C ASN A 80 -5.47 -1.19 8.63
N ILE A 81 -5.67 -2.48 9.03
CA ILE A 81 -6.92 -3.22 8.86
C ILE A 81 -7.65 -3.19 10.18
N GLY A 82 -8.07 -2.44 10.83
CA GLY A 82 -8.74 -2.47 12.14
C GLY A 82 -9.07 -1.09 12.65
N GLY A 83 -8.71 -0.10 11.85
CA GLY A 83 -9.11 1.26 12.07
C GLY A 83 -10.47 1.58 11.46
N GLY A 84 -10.88 2.81 11.59
CA GLY A 84 -12.08 3.36 10.98
C GLY A 84 -11.76 4.48 10.00
N GLY A 85 -12.78 5.13 9.52
CA GLY A 85 -12.64 6.25 8.59
C GLY A 85 -13.96 6.80 8.11
N PHE A 86 -13.84 7.63 7.10
CA PHE A 86 -14.98 8.22 6.41
C PHE A 86 -14.80 8.02 4.91
N MET A 87 -15.88 7.81 4.20
CA MET A 87 -15.88 7.71 2.75
C MET A 87 -16.96 8.59 2.17
N VAL A 88 -16.67 9.34 1.14
CA VAL A 88 -17.64 10.05 0.32
C VAL A 88 -17.52 9.49 -1.09
N ILE A 89 -18.63 9.09 -1.65
CA ILE A 89 -18.72 8.42 -2.94
C ILE A 89 -19.63 9.23 -3.86
N ARG A 90 -19.20 9.42 -5.10
CA ARG A 90 -20.06 9.89 -6.19
C ARG A 90 -20.07 8.84 -7.28
N MET A 91 -21.25 8.29 -7.56
CA MET A 91 -21.48 7.31 -8.60
C MET A 91 -21.55 7.98 -9.98
N ASN A 92 -21.45 7.20 -11.05
CA ASN A 92 -21.48 7.73 -12.41
C ASN A 92 -22.87 8.26 -12.83
N ASP A 93 -23.93 7.79 -12.18
CA ASP A 93 -25.31 8.31 -12.31
C ASP A 93 -25.55 9.64 -11.57
N GLY A 94 -24.53 10.14 -10.88
CA GLY A 94 -24.57 11.37 -10.11
C GLY A 94 -25.01 11.19 -8.66
N THR A 95 -25.42 10.02 -8.25
CA THR A 95 -25.75 9.71 -6.85
C THR A 95 -24.53 9.94 -5.94
N VAL A 96 -24.75 10.60 -4.83
CA VAL A 96 -23.72 10.86 -3.81
C VAL A 96 -24.14 10.16 -2.52
N ASP A 97 -23.20 9.47 -1.90
CA ASP A 97 -23.39 8.81 -0.62
C ASP A 97 -22.17 9.03 0.29
N ALA A 98 -22.37 8.90 1.60
CA ALA A 98 -21.33 9.02 2.59
C ALA A 98 -21.43 7.91 3.62
N LEU A 99 -20.31 7.27 3.91
CA LEU A 99 -20.20 6.22 4.89
C LEU A 99 -19.33 6.69 6.06
N ASP A 100 -19.90 6.67 7.26
CA ASP A 100 -19.18 6.84 8.52
C ASP A 100 -18.95 5.46 9.15
N TYR A 101 -17.72 5.01 9.14
CA TYR A 101 -17.30 3.76 9.77
C TYR A 101 -16.22 3.99 10.83
N ARG A 102 -16.34 5.13 11.52
CA ARG A 102 -15.44 5.44 12.61
C ARG A 102 -15.56 4.38 13.71
N GLU A 103 -14.40 3.94 14.17
CA GLU A 103 -14.28 2.96 15.24
C GLU A 103 -14.89 3.49 16.56
N LYS A 104 -15.46 2.57 17.33
CA LYS A 104 -16.01 2.84 18.66
C LYS A 104 -15.37 1.90 19.66
N ALA A 105 -15.21 2.37 20.89
CA ALA A 105 -14.79 1.50 21.98
C ALA A 105 -15.82 0.37 22.20
N PRO A 106 -15.38 -0.84 22.56
CA PRO A 106 -16.28 -1.91 22.99
C PRO A 106 -17.22 -1.45 24.12
N LEU A 107 -18.46 -1.94 24.14
CA LEU A 107 -19.43 -1.59 25.18
C LEU A 107 -18.95 -1.92 26.60
N ALA A 108 -18.08 -2.91 26.74
CA ALA A 108 -17.48 -3.28 28.02
C ALA A 108 -16.26 -2.41 28.41
N ALA A 109 -15.82 -1.50 27.51
CA ALA A 109 -14.73 -0.59 27.84
C ALA A 109 -15.24 0.49 28.81
N HIS A 110 -14.63 0.57 29.96
CA HIS A 110 -14.93 1.58 30.98
C HIS A 110 -13.62 2.09 31.59
N ARG A 111 -13.70 3.24 32.17
CA ARG A 111 -12.61 3.76 32.98
C ARG A 111 -12.65 3.02 34.32
N ASP A 112 -11.62 2.31 34.63
CA ASP A 112 -11.39 1.61 35.92
C ASP A 112 -11.23 2.55 37.10
#